data_d550b60a72421e2d6a73c7f282ee37b1
#
_entry.id   d550b60a72421e2d6a73c7f282ee37b1
#
_cell.length_a   1.000
_cell.length_b   1.000
_cell.length_c   1.000
_cell.angle_alpha   90.00
_cell.angle_beta   90.00
_cell.angle_gamma   90.00
#
_symmetry.space_group_name_H-M   'P 1'
#
loop_
_entity.id
_entity.type
_entity.pdbx_description
1 polymer ?
#
loop_
_entity_poly.entity_id
_entity_poly.type
_entity_poly.pdbx_seq_one_letter_code
_entity_poly.pdbx_strand_id
1 'polypeptide(L)'
;MLSRISLPEGFSISLYSNPVPGARSLALGVRGTLFVGTRSRTVYALSDTDGDNYAETVHIIADNLNTPNGVAFRDGDLYVAEVNRILRYDEIESHLASPPAPVVIIDTLPNDAHHGWKFIRFGPDGKLYVPVGAPCNVCRRNDERYAAILRVNPDGSNLEVFAHGVRNTVGFDWHPESDVLWFTDNGRDNISSDPQINDNSPPDELNRAREAGLHFGFPYCHGADVQDPQFGLERNCNEFTPPQWELPAHVAALGMRFYTGSMFSASWKNVIFIAEHGSWNRSTPIGYRVTAVRLDESEKAASYDVFAQGWLGSDGTAWGRPVDVLVAPDGALLVSDDRKGAVYRISR
;
A
#
# COMPACT_ATOMS: atom_id res chain seq x y z
N MET A 1 9.47 -22.12 7.68
CA MET A 1 8.84 -21.35 6.58
C MET A 1 9.75 -20.21 6.14
N LEU A 2 10.31 -19.42 7.07
CA LEU A 2 11.21 -18.30 6.71
C LEU A 2 12.46 -18.74 5.94
N SER A 3 12.96 -19.95 6.15
CA SER A 3 14.07 -20.53 5.39
C SER A 3 13.80 -20.70 3.87
N ARG A 4 12.55 -20.51 3.43
CA ARG A 4 12.18 -20.50 2.01
C ARG A 4 12.34 -19.12 1.37
N ILE A 5 12.46 -18.07 2.19
CA ILE A 5 12.61 -16.71 1.68
C ILE A 5 14.05 -16.51 1.24
N SER A 6 14.20 -16.11 -0.02
CA SER A 6 15.47 -15.71 -0.61
C SER A 6 15.59 -14.19 -0.54
N LEU A 7 16.74 -13.72 -0.09
CA LEU A 7 17.12 -12.32 0.07
C LEU A 7 18.50 -12.10 -0.58
N PRO A 8 18.88 -10.86 -0.90
CA PRO A 8 20.26 -10.54 -1.27
C PRO A 8 21.25 -10.91 -0.16
N GLU A 9 22.50 -11.12 -0.55
CA GLU A 9 23.59 -11.46 0.37
C GLU A 9 23.71 -10.40 1.50
N GLY A 10 23.89 -10.86 2.73
CA GLY A 10 24.00 -10.05 3.93
C GLY A 10 22.66 -9.65 4.57
N PHE A 11 21.52 -10.01 3.97
CA PHE A 11 20.21 -9.79 4.56
C PHE A 11 19.67 -11.04 5.26
N SER A 12 18.89 -10.82 6.30
CA SER A 12 18.17 -11.88 7.02
C SER A 12 16.71 -11.49 7.25
N ILE A 13 15.85 -12.51 7.43
CA ILE A 13 14.43 -12.31 7.76
C ILE A 13 14.12 -13.06 9.07
N SER A 14 13.41 -12.36 9.95
CA SER A 14 12.86 -12.90 11.19
C SER A 14 11.37 -12.60 11.30
N LEU A 15 10.72 -13.22 12.28
CA LEU A 15 9.36 -12.87 12.65
C LEU A 15 9.42 -11.64 13.57
N TYR A 16 8.64 -10.60 13.25
CA TYR A 16 8.46 -9.45 14.13
C TYR A 16 7.26 -9.64 15.07
N SER A 17 6.14 -10.19 14.59
CA SER A 17 5.01 -10.57 15.43
C SER A 17 4.08 -11.59 14.76
N ASN A 18 3.47 -12.47 15.59
CA ASN A 18 2.49 -13.47 15.19
C ASN A 18 1.81 -14.06 16.45
N PRO A 19 0.44 -14.19 16.49
CA PRO A 19 -0.48 -13.98 15.38
C PRO A 19 -0.99 -12.54 15.28
N VAL A 20 -1.07 -12.04 14.04
CA VAL A 20 -1.72 -10.77 13.66
C VAL A 20 -2.67 -11.04 12.49
N PRO A 21 -3.82 -11.67 12.72
CA PRO A 21 -4.70 -12.16 11.66
C PRO A 21 -5.10 -11.07 10.68
N GLY A 22 -4.83 -11.30 9.38
CA GLY A 22 -5.17 -10.37 8.32
C GLY A 22 -4.33 -9.09 8.29
N ALA A 23 -3.07 -9.13 8.78
CA ALA A 23 -2.16 -7.98 8.85
C ALA A 23 -1.96 -7.32 7.49
N ARG A 24 -2.25 -6.01 7.41
CA ARG A 24 -2.15 -5.23 6.16
C ARG A 24 -1.39 -3.91 6.37
N SER A 25 -2.05 -2.77 6.26
CA SER A 25 -1.35 -1.47 6.37
C SER A 25 -0.67 -1.29 7.72
N LEU A 26 0.50 -0.70 7.70
CA LEU A 26 1.38 -0.50 8.85
C LEU A 26 1.56 0.99 9.13
N ALA A 27 1.49 1.38 10.40
CA ALA A 27 1.86 2.71 10.87
C ALA A 27 2.63 2.61 12.19
N LEU A 28 3.66 3.44 12.35
CA LEU A 28 4.52 3.44 13.53
C LEU A 28 4.18 4.62 14.42
N GLY A 29 3.96 4.37 15.70
CA GLY A 29 3.85 5.38 16.75
C GLY A 29 5.22 5.90 17.19
N VAL A 30 5.23 6.99 17.95
CA VAL A 30 6.47 7.63 18.41
C VAL A 30 7.19 6.83 19.51
N ARG A 31 6.48 5.93 20.21
CA ARG A 31 7.05 5.05 21.24
C ARG A 31 7.47 3.69 20.66
N GLY A 32 7.42 3.51 19.33
CA GLY A 32 7.76 2.26 18.66
C GLY A 32 6.60 1.27 18.53
N THR A 33 5.38 1.63 18.94
CA THR A 33 4.18 0.80 18.74
C THR A 33 3.89 0.66 17.26
N LEU A 34 3.78 -0.56 16.75
CA LEU A 34 3.37 -0.81 15.37
C LEU A 34 1.86 -1.03 15.29
N PHE A 35 1.15 -0.09 14.69
CA PHE A 35 -0.28 -0.25 14.40
C PHE A 35 -0.50 -0.98 13.09
N VAL A 36 -1.47 -1.92 13.09
CA VAL A 36 -1.73 -2.80 11.96
C VAL A 36 -3.22 -2.77 11.61
N GLY A 37 -3.53 -2.28 10.41
CA GLY A 37 -4.86 -2.35 9.83
C GLY A 37 -5.13 -3.71 9.19
N THR A 38 -6.41 -4.03 8.97
CA THR A 38 -6.82 -5.30 8.36
C THR A 38 -7.96 -5.13 7.36
N ARG A 39 -8.16 -6.11 6.50
CA ARG A 39 -9.40 -6.24 5.69
C ARG A 39 -10.51 -7.02 6.40
N SER A 40 -10.31 -7.33 7.66
CA SER A 40 -11.32 -7.96 8.52
C SER A 40 -12.13 -6.90 9.27
N ARG A 41 -12.14 -6.95 10.59
CA ARG A 41 -12.91 -6.05 11.45
C ARG A 41 -12.07 -5.41 12.55
N THR A 42 -10.77 -5.74 12.61
CA THR A 42 -9.92 -5.48 13.75
C THR A 42 -8.73 -4.62 13.38
N VAL A 43 -8.33 -3.72 14.25
CA VAL A 43 -7.05 -2.99 14.24
C VAL A 43 -6.22 -3.44 15.43
N TYR A 44 -4.96 -3.74 15.18
CA TYR A 44 -4.01 -4.19 16.20
C TYR A 44 -2.95 -3.13 16.51
N ALA A 45 -2.39 -3.21 17.70
CA ALA A 45 -1.15 -2.53 18.07
C ALA A 45 -0.17 -3.57 18.63
N LEU A 46 1.04 -3.56 18.12
CA LEU A 46 2.11 -4.49 18.45
C LEU A 46 3.19 -3.74 19.22
N SER A 47 3.63 -4.30 20.35
CA SER A 47 4.67 -3.71 21.19
C SER A 47 5.75 -4.73 21.47
N ASP A 48 6.98 -4.38 21.10
CA ASP A 48 8.22 -5.03 21.56
C ASP A 48 8.59 -4.37 22.88
N THR A 49 8.46 -5.10 24.00
CA THR A 49 8.62 -4.54 25.34
C THR A 49 9.97 -4.81 25.95
N ASP A 50 10.73 -5.78 25.43
CA ASP A 50 12.07 -6.13 25.92
C ASP A 50 13.20 -5.74 24.95
N GLY A 51 12.86 -5.26 23.75
CA GLY A 51 13.82 -4.73 22.78
C GLY A 51 14.55 -5.79 21.96
N ASP A 52 14.01 -7.01 21.87
CA ASP A 52 14.62 -8.11 21.12
C ASP A 52 14.27 -8.13 19.64
N ASN A 53 13.46 -7.14 19.17
CA ASN A 53 12.92 -7.00 17.82
C ASN A 53 11.82 -8.02 17.48
N TYR A 54 11.18 -8.60 18.47
CA TYR A 54 9.94 -9.35 18.38
C TYR A 54 8.87 -8.69 19.24
N ALA A 55 7.74 -8.32 18.65
CA ALA A 55 6.63 -7.72 19.38
C ALA A 55 5.75 -8.84 19.98
N GLU A 56 5.99 -9.16 21.24
CA GLU A 56 5.31 -10.20 21.99
C GLU A 56 3.93 -9.76 22.47
N THR A 57 3.68 -8.46 22.62
CA THR A 57 2.40 -7.93 23.07
C THR A 57 1.56 -7.45 21.90
N VAL A 58 0.38 -8.05 21.78
CA VAL A 58 -0.60 -7.70 20.74
C VAL A 58 -1.86 -7.16 21.40
N HIS A 59 -2.14 -5.87 21.20
CA HIS A 59 -3.38 -5.24 21.67
C HIS A 59 -4.41 -5.16 20.53
N ILE A 60 -5.69 -5.32 20.87
CA ILE A 60 -6.81 -4.99 19.98
C ILE A 60 -7.20 -3.54 20.27
N ILE A 61 -6.95 -2.66 19.31
CA ILE A 61 -7.35 -1.25 19.43
C ILE A 61 -8.82 -1.05 19.14
N ALA A 62 -9.32 -1.74 18.13
CA ALA A 62 -10.74 -1.72 17.78
C ALA A 62 -11.13 -3.03 17.10
N ASP A 63 -12.38 -3.39 17.25
CA ASP A 63 -13.03 -4.50 16.55
C ASP A 63 -14.38 -4.04 15.98
N ASN A 64 -15.06 -4.93 15.25
CA ASN A 64 -16.36 -4.62 14.63
C ASN A 64 -16.36 -3.43 13.65
N LEU A 65 -15.19 -3.04 13.12
CA LEU A 65 -15.06 -2.03 12.09
C LEU A 65 -15.33 -2.58 10.68
N ASN A 66 -15.63 -1.69 9.73
CA ASN A 66 -15.90 -2.06 8.35
C ASN A 66 -14.60 -1.99 7.52
N THR A 67 -13.87 -3.10 7.47
CA THR A 67 -12.64 -3.23 6.67
C THR A 67 -11.62 -2.12 7.00
N PRO A 68 -11.12 -2.04 8.25
CA PRO A 68 -10.22 -0.98 8.72
C PRO A 68 -8.79 -1.20 8.20
N ASN A 69 -8.61 -1.17 6.88
CA ASN A 69 -7.32 -1.45 6.26
C ASN A 69 -6.29 -0.35 6.52
N GLY A 70 -6.69 0.91 6.38
CA GLY A 70 -5.76 2.04 6.48
C GLY A 70 -5.54 2.46 7.92
N VAL A 71 -4.28 2.58 8.31
CA VAL A 71 -3.86 3.15 9.60
C VAL A 71 -2.80 4.22 9.36
N ALA A 72 -2.87 5.33 10.09
CA ALA A 72 -1.87 6.39 10.09
C ALA A 72 -1.72 6.96 11.51
N PHE A 73 -0.52 7.34 11.88
CA PHE A 73 -0.24 7.91 13.20
C PHE A 73 0.29 9.33 13.05
N ARG A 74 -0.22 10.25 13.88
CA ARG A 74 0.25 11.63 13.91
C ARG A 74 -0.04 12.27 15.26
N ASP A 75 0.94 12.98 15.81
CA ASP A 75 0.81 13.85 17.02
C ASP A 75 0.21 13.12 18.23
N GLY A 76 0.45 11.80 18.39
CA GLY A 76 -0.08 10.97 19.47
C GLY A 76 -1.36 10.20 19.10
N ASP A 77 -2.01 10.56 18.00
CA ASP A 77 -3.30 10.02 17.60
C ASP A 77 -3.18 8.98 16.49
N LEU A 78 -4.01 7.95 16.58
CA LEU A 78 -4.16 6.92 15.53
C LEU A 78 -5.39 7.23 14.67
N TYR A 79 -5.18 7.40 13.38
CA TYR A 79 -6.23 7.48 12.38
C TYR A 79 -6.47 6.10 11.76
N VAL A 80 -7.75 5.72 11.64
CA VAL A 80 -8.18 4.44 11.07
C VAL A 80 -9.20 4.70 9.97
N ALA A 81 -8.91 4.21 8.76
CA ALA A 81 -9.84 4.34 7.64
C ALA A 81 -10.61 3.04 7.42
N GLU A 82 -11.92 3.14 7.54
CA GLU A 82 -12.88 2.16 7.08
C GLU A 82 -13.28 2.43 5.62
N VAL A 83 -14.20 1.65 5.07
CA VAL A 83 -14.65 1.83 3.69
C VAL A 83 -15.18 3.24 3.44
N ASN A 84 -16.01 3.77 4.33
CA ASN A 84 -16.75 5.03 4.13
C ASN A 84 -16.48 6.12 5.16
N ARG A 85 -15.60 5.87 6.14
CA ARG A 85 -15.31 6.85 7.19
C ARG A 85 -13.87 6.76 7.68
N ILE A 86 -13.41 7.83 8.32
CA ILE A 86 -12.12 7.90 9.01
C ILE A 86 -12.40 8.21 10.48
N LEU A 87 -11.82 7.40 11.34
CA LEU A 87 -11.87 7.51 12.79
C LEU A 87 -10.52 7.97 13.33
N ARG A 88 -10.51 8.68 14.46
CA ARG A 88 -9.31 9.03 15.20
C ARG A 88 -9.43 8.55 16.65
N TYR A 89 -8.38 7.91 17.14
CA TYR A 89 -8.21 7.50 18.54
C TYR A 89 -7.14 8.38 19.17
N ASP A 90 -7.56 9.26 20.08
CA ASP A 90 -6.71 10.30 20.69
C ASP A 90 -5.73 9.66 21.70
N GLU A 91 -4.48 10.14 21.73
CA GLU A 91 -3.40 9.73 22.65
C GLU A 91 -3.24 8.20 22.76
N ILE A 92 -3.37 7.50 21.66
CA ILE A 92 -3.56 6.03 21.62
C ILE A 92 -2.43 5.26 22.28
N GLU A 93 -1.16 5.68 22.16
CA GLU A 93 -0.03 4.96 22.75
C GLU A 93 -0.03 4.97 24.30
N SER A 94 -0.80 5.86 24.92
CA SER A 94 -1.03 5.88 26.36
C SER A 94 -2.19 4.98 26.79
N HIS A 95 -2.96 4.45 25.83
CA HIS A 95 -4.24 3.76 26.09
C HIS A 95 -4.37 2.41 25.35
N LEU A 96 -3.26 1.74 25.00
CA LEU A 96 -3.28 0.50 24.21
C LEU A 96 -4.11 -0.61 24.86
N ALA A 97 -4.09 -0.72 26.20
CA ALA A 97 -4.86 -1.74 26.94
C ALA A 97 -6.36 -1.39 27.09
N SER A 98 -6.71 -0.11 26.95
CA SER A 98 -8.10 0.40 27.08
C SER A 98 -8.27 1.60 26.15
N PRO A 99 -8.39 1.36 24.83
CA PRO A 99 -8.48 2.42 23.84
C PRO A 99 -9.69 3.34 24.07
N PRO A 100 -9.55 4.66 23.84
CA PRO A 100 -10.66 5.60 23.96
C PRO A 100 -11.71 5.36 22.88
N ALA A 101 -12.92 5.89 23.07
CA ALA A 101 -13.91 5.93 22.00
C ALA A 101 -13.38 6.79 20.85
N PRO A 102 -13.54 6.35 19.59
CA PRO A 102 -13.01 7.11 18.46
C PRO A 102 -13.83 8.37 18.17
N VAL A 103 -13.14 9.40 17.69
CA VAL A 103 -13.74 10.58 17.07
C VAL A 103 -13.93 10.31 15.58
N VAL A 104 -15.13 10.57 15.05
CA VAL A 104 -15.40 10.50 13.62
C VAL A 104 -14.86 11.76 12.94
N ILE A 105 -13.87 11.59 12.04
CA ILE A 105 -13.25 12.69 11.30
C ILE A 105 -13.99 12.91 9.97
N ILE A 106 -14.29 11.83 9.25
CA ILE A 106 -15.08 11.84 8.02
C ILE A 106 -16.00 10.63 8.03
N ASP A 107 -17.27 10.80 7.62
CA ASP A 107 -18.25 9.72 7.45
C ASP A 107 -18.95 9.73 6.08
N THR A 108 -18.45 10.54 5.16
CA THR A 108 -19.06 10.81 3.85
C THR A 108 -18.28 10.28 2.67
N LEU A 109 -17.26 9.42 2.89
CA LEU A 109 -16.54 8.79 1.80
C LEU A 109 -17.45 7.79 1.07
N PRO A 110 -17.21 7.53 -0.23
CA PRO A 110 -17.95 6.51 -0.98
C PRO A 110 -17.94 5.14 -0.28
N ASN A 111 -19.09 4.46 -0.29
CA ASN A 111 -19.34 3.25 0.52
C ASN A 111 -19.37 1.95 -0.31
N ASP A 112 -18.82 1.94 -1.51
CA ASP A 112 -18.73 0.72 -2.30
C ASP A 112 -17.66 -0.21 -1.74
N ALA A 113 -17.99 -1.50 -1.57
CA ALA A 113 -17.07 -2.49 -1.02
C ALA A 113 -15.96 -2.89 -2.01
N HIS A 114 -16.23 -2.84 -3.33
CA HIS A 114 -15.24 -3.16 -4.36
C HIS A 114 -14.19 -2.04 -4.40
N HIS A 115 -12.91 -2.39 -4.21
CA HIS A 115 -11.80 -1.46 -4.00
C HIS A 115 -12.08 -0.43 -2.87
N GLY A 116 -12.93 -0.82 -1.91
CA GLY A 116 -13.41 0.07 -0.86
C GLY A 116 -12.42 0.29 0.28
N TRP A 117 -11.50 -0.65 0.51
CA TRP A 117 -10.50 -0.54 1.57
C TRP A 117 -9.50 0.57 1.27
N LYS A 118 -9.27 1.42 2.26
CA LYS A 118 -8.39 2.59 2.14
C LYS A 118 -6.98 2.26 2.64
N PHE A 119 -5.98 2.81 2.01
CA PHE A 119 -4.68 3.05 2.60
C PHE A 119 -4.62 4.54 2.97
N ILE A 120 -4.12 4.91 4.13
CA ILE A 120 -4.03 6.32 4.52
C ILE A 120 -2.63 6.65 5.04
N ARG A 121 -2.19 7.88 4.76
CA ARG A 121 -0.93 8.40 5.29
C ARG A 121 -0.91 9.93 5.24
N PHE A 122 -0.25 10.55 6.21
CA PHE A 122 -0.03 12.00 6.21
C PHE A 122 1.09 12.36 5.25
N GLY A 123 0.83 13.37 4.42
CA GLY A 123 1.82 13.97 3.52
C GLY A 123 2.68 15.02 4.19
N PRO A 124 3.75 15.47 3.50
CA PRO A 124 4.62 16.55 3.98
C PRO A 124 3.88 17.88 4.13
N ASP A 125 2.78 18.07 3.39
CA ASP A 125 1.86 19.22 3.54
C ASP A 125 0.97 19.15 4.80
N GLY A 126 1.12 18.08 5.60
CA GLY A 126 0.36 17.85 6.81
C GLY A 126 -1.06 17.36 6.60
N LYS A 127 -1.52 17.16 5.36
CA LYS A 127 -2.83 16.60 5.05
C LYS A 127 -2.81 15.07 5.08
N LEU A 128 -3.96 14.47 5.36
CA LEU A 128 -4.18 13.02 5.26
C LEU A 128 -4.59 12.67 3.83
N TYR A 129 -3.84 11.79 3.17
CA TYR A 129 -4.15 11.30 1.84
C TYR A 129 -4.94 10.00 1.92
N VAL A 130 -5.99 9.90 1.08
CA VAL A 130 -6.99 8.83 1.14
C VAL A 130 -7.37 8.41 -0.28
N PRO A 131 -6.97 7.23 -0.76
CA PRO A 131 -7.41 6.75 -2.06
C PRO A 131 -8.84 6.22 -1.97
N VAL A 132 -9.59 6.43 -3.05
CA VAL A 132 -10.91 5.84 -3.27
C VAL A 132 -10.88 5.13 -4.60
N GLY A 133 -10.80 3.81 -4.58
CA GLY A 133 -10.73 2.99 -5.79
C GLY A 133 -12.01 3.01 -6.61
N ALA A 134 -11.90 2.63 -7.87
CA ALA A 134 -13.05 2.44 -8.74
C ALA A 134 -13.98 1.36 -8.17
N PRO A 135 -15.32 1.57 -8.10
CA PRO A 135 -16.25 0.61 -7.51
C PRO A 135 -16.59 -0.56 -8.47
N CYS A 136 -15.67 -0.92 -9.34
CA CYS A 136 -15.86 -1.87 -10.44
C CYS A 136 -14.50 -2.31 -10.99
N ASN A 137 -14.49 -3.33 -11.86
CA ASN A 137 -13.31 -3.66 -12.62
C ASN A 137 -12.92 -2.51 -13.58
N VAL A 138 -13.87 -2.06 -14.39
CA VAL A 138 -13.74 -0.87 -15.25
C VAL A 138 -15.10 -0.18 -15.38
N CYS A 139 -15.18 1.10 -15.08
CA CYS A 139 -16.38 1.93 -15.22
C CYS A 139 -16.05 3.41 -15.04
N ARG A 140 -16.99 4.25 -15.46
CA ARG A 140 -17.01 5.67 -15.09
C ARG A 140 -18.03 5.92 -13.98
N ARG A 141 -17.72 6.90 -13.14
CA ARG A 141 -18.64 7.45 -12.15
C ARG A 141 -18.71 8.97 -12.29
N ASN A 142 -19.87 9.54 -12.01
CA ASN A 142 -20.05 11.00 -11.99
C ASN A 142 -19.45 11.64 -10.74
N ASP A 143 -19.31 10.87 -9.67
CA ASP A 143 -18.64 11.32 -8.45
C ASP A 143 -17.11 11.20 -8.67
N GLU A 144 -16.45 12.35 -8.78
CA GLU A 144 -15.01 12.46 -9.05
C GLU A 144 -14.11 11.91 -7.93
N ARG A 145 -14.69 11.60 -6.77
CA ARG A 145 -13.97 10.99 -5.67
C ARG A 145 -13.60 9.53 -5.95
N TYR A 146 -14.27 8.84 -6.88
CA TYR A 146 -13.90 7.50 -7.32
C TYR A 146 -12.71 7.51 -8.27
N ALA A 147 -11.94 6.43 -8.26
CA ALA A 147 -10.72 6.28 -9.04
C ALA A 147 -9.78 7.48 -8.86
N ALA A 148 -9.54 7.84 -7.59
CA ALA A 148 -8.85 9.05 -7.22
C ALA A 148 -8.03 8.88 -5.92
N ILE A 149 -7.03 9.73 -5.75
CA ILE A 149 -6.40 9.98 -4.46
C ILE A 149 -6.95 11.30 -3.93
N LEU A 150 -7.60 11.27 -2.78
CA LEU A 150 -8.09 12.44 -2.07
C LEU A 150 -7.05 12.89 -1.05
N ARG A 151 -7.15 14.16 -0.61
CA ARG A 151 -6.46 14.64 0.59
C ARG A 151 -7.38 15.53 1.41
N VAL A 152 -7.15 15.57 2.70
CA VAL A 152 -8.03 16.24 3.68
C VAL A 152 -7.20 16.74 4.87
N ASN A 153 -7.65 17.79 5.53
CA ASN A 153 -7.04 18.23 6.78
C ASN A 153 -7.22 17.16 7.89
N PRO A 154 -6.34 17.12 8.92
CA PRO A 154 -6.46 16.16 10.02
C PRO A 154 -7.79 16.20 10.78
N ASP A 155 -8.49 17.35 10.75
CA ASP A 155 -9.81 17.55 11.36
C ASP A 155 -10.99 17.17 10.44
N GLY A 156 -10.73 16.66 9.23
CA GLY A 156 -11.74 16.29 8.24
C GLY A 156 -12.21 17.44 7.33
N SER A 157 -11.75 18.65 7.54
CA SER A 157 -12.08 19.78 6.68
C SER A 157 -11.30 19.78 5.36
N ASN A 158 -11.80 20.52 4.36
CA ASN A 158 -11.12 20.71 3.06
C ASN A 158 -10.77 19.42 2.34
N LEU A 159 -11.72 18.47 2.26
CA LEU A 159 -11.59 17.28 1.42
C LEU A 159 -11.57 17.69 -0.05
N GLU A 160 -10.52 17.31 -0.75
CA GLU A 160 -10.32 17.63 -2.18
C GLU A 160 -9.71 16.43 -2.93
N VAL A 161 -9.91 16.38 -4.25
CA VAL A 161 -9.24 15.40 -5.12
C VAL A 161 -7.83 15.91 -5.42
N PHE A 162 -6.82 15.06 -5.14
CA PHE A 162 -5.43 15.34 -5.44
C PHE A 162 -5.00 14.77 -6.80
N ALA A 163 -5.41 13.53 -7.11
CA ALA A 163 -5.08 12.85 -8.36
C ALA A 163 -6.28 12.08 -8.89
N HIS A 164 -6.47 12.09 -10.21
CA HIS A 164 -7.57 11.45 -10.92
C HIS A 164 -7.10 10.24 -11.72
N GLY A 165 -8.03 9.37 -12.11
CA GLY A 165 -7.75 8.23 -12.99
C GLY A 165 -6.83 7.20 -12.37
N VAL A 166 -6.89 7.02 -11.05
CA VAL A 166 -6.17 6.03 -10.26
C VAL A 166 -7.14 4.90 -9.91
N ARG A 167 -7.01 3.75 -10.57
CA ARG A 167 -8.00 2.68 -10.47
C ARG A 167 -8.12 2.10 -9.06
N ASN A 168 -7.02 1.68 -8.45
CA ASN A 168 -7.01 1.05 -7.13
C ASN A 168 -5.60 1.07 -6.52
N THR A 169 -5.19 2.20 -5.95
CA THR A 169 -3.95 2.25 -5.18
C THR A 169 -4.19 1.81 -3.72
N VAL A 170 -3.26 1.03 -3.18
CA VAL A 170 -3.25 0.57 -1.78
C VAL A 170 -1.89 0.84 -1.14
N GLY A 171 -1.08 1.70 -1.73
CA GLY A 171 0.20 2.08 -1.19
C GLY A 171 0.80 3.28 -1.87
N PHE A 172 1.28 4.21 -1.07
CA PHE A 172 1.96 5.41 -1.53
C PHE A 172 2.92 5.95 -0.48
N ASP A 173 3.89 6.73 -0.95
CA ASP A 173 4.86 7.43 -0.13
C ASP A 173 5.38 8.66 -0.86
N TRP A 174 6.06 9.54 -0.16
CA TRP A 174 6.69 10.73 -0.72
C TRP A 174 8.19 10.52 -0.85
N HIS A 175 8.73 11.00 -1.95
CA HIS A 175 10.18 11.00 -2.13
C HIS A 175 10.82 11.85 -1.01
N PRO A 176 11.81 11.32 -0.27
CA PRO A 176 12.29 11.95 0.96
C PRO A 176 12.94 13.32 0.79
N GLU A 177 13.37 13.69 -0.43
CA GLU A 177 14.08 14.94 -0.70
C GLU A 177 13.23 15.94 -1.50
N SER A 178 12.31 15.46 -2.36
CA SER A 178 11.49 16.34 -3.21
C SER A 178 10.04 16.48 -2.79
N ASP A 179 9.61 15.69 -1.79
CA ASP A 179 8.21 15.64 -1.32
C ASP A 179 7.19 15.28 -2.42
N VAL A 180 7.65 14.70 -3.53
CA VAL A 180 6.79 14.24 -4.62
C VAL A 180 6.12 12.94 -4.24
N LEU A 181 4.81 12.84 -4.44
CA LEU A 181 4.03 11.63 -4.18
C LEU A 181 4.33 10.54 -5.22
N TRP A 182 4.62 9.34 -4.73
CA TRP A 182 4.71 8.11 -5.52
C TRP A 182 3.70 7.10 -5.02
N PHE A 183 3.08 6.32 -5.92
CA PHE A 183 2.07 5.35 -5.56
C PHE A 183 2.03 4.18 -6.55
N THR A 184 1.59 3.02 -6.05
CA THR A 184 1.27 1.86 -6.89
C THR A 184 -0.18 1.93 -7.34
N ASP A 185 -0.49 1.44 -8.55
CA ASP A 185 -1.88 1.24 -9.00
C ASP A 185 -2.05 -0.15 -9.61
N ASN A 186 -3.18 -0.78 -9.29
CA ASN A 186 -3.50 -2.12 -9.78
C ASN A 186 -4.28 -2.03 -11.09
N GLY A 187 -3.76 -2.64 -12.16
CA GLY A 187 -4.39 -2.73 -13.46
C GLY A 187 -5.73 -3.47 -13.45
N ARG A 188 -6.55 -3.26 -14.48
CA ARG A 188 -7.83 -3.96 -14.62
C ARG A 188 -7.64 -5.45 -14.92
N ASP A 189 -8.66 -6.25 -14.61
CA ASP A 189 -8.74 -7.65 -15.00
C ASP A 189 -9.47 -7.81 -16.34
N ASN A 190 -9.21 -8.93 -17.03
CA ASN A 190 -9.98 -9.35 -18.21
C ASN A 190 -10.03 -8.30 -19.33
N ILE A 191 -8.88 -7.78 -19.74
CA ILE A 191 -8.79 -6.79 -20.83
C ILE A 191 -9.05 -7.43 -22.18
N SER A 192 -8.86 -8.74 -22.33
CA SER A 192 -9.05 -9.53 -23.54
C SER A 192 -9.73 -10.86 -23.24
N SER A 193 -10.32 -11.48 -24.25
CA SER A 193 -10.76 -12.88 -24.21
C SER A 193 -9.59 -13.86 -24.40
N ASP A 194 -8.44 -13.40 -24.90
CA ASP A 194 -7.23 -14.21 -25.04
C ASP A 194 -6.51 -14.32 -23.69
N PRO A 195 -6.34 -15.56 -23.14
CA PRO A 195 -5.66 -15.75 -21.86
C PRO A 195 -4.20 -15.26 -21.86
N GLN A 196 -3.48 -15.34 -22.98
CA GLN A 196 -2.09 -14.88 -23.05
C GLN A 196 -2.01 -13.35 -22.97
N ILE A 197 -2.95 -12.64 -23.59
CA ILE A 197 -3.05 -11.20 -23.46
C ILE A 197 -3.41 -10.84 -22.01
N ASN A 198 -4.42 -11.51 -21.44
CA ASN A 198 -4.82 -11.27 -20.07
C ASN A 198 -3.73 -11.52 -19.04
N ASP A 199 -2.91 -12.54 -19.21
CA ASP A 199 -1.79 -12.82 -18.30
C ASP A 199 -0.74 -11.71 -18.29
N ASN A 200 -0.60 -10.96 -19.38
CA ASN A 200 0.50 -10.03 -19.57
C ASN A 200 0.07 -8.57 -19.72
N SER A 201 -1.26 -8.30 -19.69
CA SER A 201 -1.81 -6.94 -19.88
C SER A 201 -3.13 -6.77 -19.11
N PRO A 202 -3.42 -5.55 -18.65
CA PRO A 202 -2.51 -4.42 -18.58
C PRO A 202 -1.50 -4.57 -17.45
N PRO A 203 -0.42 -3.80 -17.43
CA PRO A 203 0.52 -3.78 -16.32
C PRO A 203 -0.15 -3.24 -15.04
N ASP A 204 0.37 -3.61 -13.87
CA ASP A 204 0.26 -2.78 -12.68
C ASP A 204 1.27 -1.63 -12.80
N GLU A 205 1.13 -0.58 -12.00
CA GLU A 205 1.87 0.66 -12.23
C GLU A 205 2.58 1.16 -10.97
N LEU A 206 3.75 1.72 -11.15
CA LEU A 206 4.39 2.64 -10.22
C LEU A 206 4.31 4.05 -10.79
N ASN A 207 3.54 4.90 -10.15
CA ASN A 207 3.20 6.24 -10.59
C ASN A 207 3.88 7.32 -9.74
N ARG A 208 3.98 8.53 -10.30
CA ARG A 208 4.50 9.72 -9.62
C ARG A 208 3.62 10.93 -9.91
N ALA A 209 3.07 11.55 -8.87
CA ALA A 209 2.28 12.77 -8.96
C ALA A 209 3.10 13.97 -8.47
N ARG A 210 3.63 14.76 -9.39
CA ARG A 210 4.44 15.95 -9.08
C ARG A 210 3.62 17.12 -8.56
N GLU A 211 2.34 17.17 -8.90
CA GLU A 211 1.40 18.22 -8.53
C GLU A 211 -0.02 17.68 -8.44
N ALA A 212 -0.91 18.44 -7.84
CA ALA A 212 -2.33 18.12 -7.79
C ALA A 212 -3.00 18.28 -9.17
N GLY A 213 -4.09 17.54 -9.41
CA GLY A 213 -4.90 17.63 -10.62
C GLY A 213 -4.43 16.74 -11.78
N LEU A 214 -3.34 15.99 -11.63
CA LEU A 214 -2.90 15.04 -12.64
C LEU A 214 -3.89 13.87 -12.79
N HIS A 215 -3.98 13.34 -14.02
CA HIS A 215 -4.84 12.21 -14.36
C HIS A 215 -3.99 11.04 -14.89
N PHE A 216 -4.17 9.83 -14.32
CA PHE A 216 -3.35 8.65 -14.54
C PHE A 216 -3.98 7.60 -15.48
N GLY A 217 -4.99 7.97 -16.25
CA GLY A 217 -5.50 7.21 -17.40
C GLY A 217 -6.81 6.47 -17.17
N PHE A 218 -7.04 5.84 -16.01
CA PHE A 218 -8.27 5.06 -15.79
C PHE A 218 -9.55 5.91 -15.94
N PRO A 219 -10.62 5.44 -16.63
CA PRO A 219 -10.80 4.10 -17.22
C PRO A 219 -10.41 4.02 -18.71
N TYR A 220 -9.78 5.01 -19.28
CA TYR A 220 -9.52 5.13 -20.73
C TYR A 220 -8.25 4.39 -21.15
N CYS A 221 -7.22 4.48 -20.32
CA CYS A 221 -5.89 3.91 -20.57
C CYS A 221 -5.33 3.23 -19.32
N HIS A 222 -4.45 2.27 -19.56
CA HIS A 222 -3.72 1.51 -18.56
C HIS A 222 -2.23 1.48 -18.96
N GLY A 223 -1.31 1.54 -18.01
CA GLY A 223 0.09 1.71 -18.33
C GLY A 223 0.33 2.98 -19.14
N ALA A 224 1.34 2.98 -19.99
CA ALA A 224 1.67 4.15 -20.81
C ALA A 224 0.76 4.31 -22.03
N ASP A 225 0.31 3.20 -22.65
CA ASP A 225 -0.33 3.23 -23.98
C ASP A 225 -1.39 2.16 -24.22
N VAL A 226 -1.76 1.37 -23.23
CA VAL A 226 -2.78 0.31 -23.38
C VAL A 226 -4.17 0.92 -23.31
N GLN A 227 -4.81 1.12 -24.46
CA GLN A 227 -6.18 1.60 -24.53
C GLN A 227 -7.18 0.58 -23.96
N ASP A 228 -8.11 1.06 -23.13
CA ASP A 228 -9.20 0.22 -22.64
C ASP A 228 -10.15 -0.19 -23.78
N PRO A 229 -10.52 -1.48 -23.92
CA PRO A 229 -11.40 -1.94 -24.99
C PRO A 229 -12.79 -1.30 -24.99
N GLN A 230 -13.27 -0.82 -23.83
CA GLN A 230 -14.60 -0.22 -23.67
C GLN A 230 -14.57 1.30 -23.74
N PHE A 231 -13.56 1.94 -23.17
CA PHE A 231 -13.50 3.40 -22.99
C PHE A 231 -12.35 4.07 -23.76
N GLY A 232 -11.36 3.31 -24.25
CA GLY A 232 -10.13 3.87 -24.81
C GLY A 232 -10.31 4.67 -26.10
N LEU A 233 -11.42 4.49 -26.82
CA LEU A 233 -11.72 5.31 -28.01
C LEU A 233 -12.19 6.73 -27.67
N GLU A 234 -12.52 7.01 -26.42
CA GLU A 234 -13.01 8.33 -26.01
C GLU A 234 -11.88 9.34 -25.75
N ARG A 235 -10.70 8.86 -25.35
CA ARG A 235 -9.53 9.69 -25.04
C ARG A 235 -8.23 8.99 -25.40
N ASN A 236 -7.21 9.76 -25.80
CA ASN A 236 -5.89 9.21 -26.12
C ASN A 236 -5.03 9.05 -24.87
N CYS A 237 -4.18 8.02 -24.83
CA CYS A 237 -3.32 7.76 -23.66
C CYS A 237 -2.29 8.88 -23.45
N ASN A 238 -1.86 9.58 -24.48
CA ASN A 238 -0.94 10.71 -24.38
C ASN A 238 -1.53 11.96 -23.67
N GLU A 239 -2.82 11.97 -23.37
CA GLU A 239 -3.46 13.02 -22.56
C GLU A 239 -3.23 12.84 -21.06
N PHE A 240 -2.72 11.68 -20.65
CA PHE A 240 -2.58 11.29 -19.25
C PHE A 240 -1.12 11.25 -18.81
N THR A 241 -0.90 11.30 -17.51
CA THR A 241 0.41 11.12 -16.91
C THR A 241 0.79 9.64 -16.98
N PRO A 242 1.86 9.27 -17.71
CA PRO A 242 2.27 7.88 -17.80
C PRO A 242 2.93 7.40 -16.50
N PRO A 243 2.91 6.09 -16.21
CA PRO A 243 3.62 5.52 -15.08
C PRO A 243 5.14 5.76 -15.19
N GLN A 244 5.81 5.76 -14.06
CA GLN A 244 7.27 5.80 -14.00
C GLN A 244 7.89 4.43 -14.28
N TRP A 245 7.11 3.36 -13.95
CA TRP A 245 7.47 1.97 -14.26
C TRP A 245 6.21 1.14 -14.46
N GLU A 246 6.17 0.36 -15.51
CA GLU A 246 5.17 -0.67 -15.72
C GLU A 246 5.61 -1.93 -14.99
N LEU A 247 4.91 -2.25 -13.91
CA LEU A 247 5.11 -3.47 -13.16
C LEU A 247 4.51 -4.65 -13.92
N PRO A 248 4.99 -5.88 -13.75
CA PRO A 248 4.36 -7.02 -14.40
C PRO A 248 2.87 -7.09 -14.12
N ALA A 249 2.07 -7.45 -15.12
CA ALA A 249 0.63 -7.50 -15.01
C ALA A 249 0.17 -8.39 -13.84
N HIS A 250 -0.78 -7.88 -13.06
CA HIS A 250 -1.46 -8.61 -11.98
C HIS A 250 -0.58 -9.03 -10.80
N VAL A 251 0.57 -8.40 -10.59
CA VAL A 251 1.37 -8.66 -9.37
C VAL A 251 0.65 -8.21 -8.10
N ALA A 252 -0.41 -7.42 -8.24
CA ALA A 252 -1.14 -6.77 -7.16
C ALA A 252 -0.17 -5.96 -6.27
N ALA A 253 0.47 -4.96 -6.87
CA ALA A 253 1.36 -4.04 -6.18
C ALA A 253 0.55 -3.24 -5.16
N LEU A 254 0.86 -3.42 -3.86
CA LEU A 254 0.13 -2.81 -2.76
C LEU A 254 1.01 -1.78 -2.04
N GLY A 255 1.36 -2.02 -0.77
CA GLY A 255 2.17 -1.10 0.02
C GLY A 255 3.53 -0.82 -0.60
N MET A 256 3.95 0.42 -0.55
CA MET A 256 5.27 0.85 -1.00
C MET A 256 5.88 1.86 -0.03
N ARG A 257 7.21 1.88 0.08
CA ARG A 257 7.94 2.86 0.90
C ARG A 257 9.28 3.19 0.27
N PHE A 258 9.66 4.45 0.39
CA PHE A 258 11.06 4.84 0.24
C PHE A 258 11.87 4.37 1.45
N TYR A 259 13.03 3.80 1.19
CA TYR A 259 13.93 3.42 2.26
C TYR A 259 14.69 4.63 2.79
N THR A 260 14.38 5.01 4.02
CA THR A 260 14.99 6.15 4.72
C THR A 260 15.86 5.71 5.91
N GLY A 261 15.94 4.41 6.15
CA GLY A 261 16.72 3.84 7.24
C GLY A 261 18.24 3.90 7.03
N SER A 262 18.98 3.60 8.08
CA SER A 262 20.45 3.57 8.07
C SER A 262 21.04 2.16 8.24
N MET A 263 20.21 1.14 8.45
CA MET A 263 20.68 -0.24 8.65
C MET A 263 21.20 -0.85 7.34
N PHE A 264 20.53 -0.59 6.21
CA PHE A 264 21.00 -1.03 4.90
C PHE A 264 22.12 -0.10 4.42
N SER A 265 22.98 -0.59 3.51
CA SER A 265 24.07 0.24 2.97
C SER A 265 23.54 1.47 2.23
N ALA A 266 24.38 2.47 2.04
CA ALA A 266 24.04 3.72 1.36
C ALA A 266 23.43 3.52 -0.05
N SER A 267 23.74 2.40 -0.72
CA SER A 267 23.16 2.04 -2.02
C SER A 267 21.66 1.70 -1.98
N TRP A 268 21.07 1.58 -0.79
CA TRP A 268 19.64 1.38 -0.58
C TRP A 268 18.89 2.65 -0.21
N LYS A 269 19.61 3.77 0.03
CA LYS A 269 18.95 5.04 0.35
C LYS A 269 18.02 5.46 -0.80
N ASN A 270 16.81 5.87 -0.45
CA ASN A 270 15.75 6.29 -1.39
C ASN A 270 15.31 5.21 -2.42
N VAL A 271 15.68 3.93 -2.21
CA VAL A 271 15.10 2.82 -2.96
C VAL A 271 13.63 2.66 -2.56
N ILE A 272 12.75 2.43 -3.53
CA ILE A 272 11.34 2.14 -3.30
C ILE A 272 11.20 0.62 -3.10
N PHE A 273 10.74 0.19 -1.93
CA PHE A 273 10.30 -1.19 -1.73
C PHE A 273 8.79 -1.29 -2.00
N ILE A 274 8.38 -2.34 -2.72
CA ILE A 274 6.97 -2.59 -3.07
C ILE A 274 6.60 -4.00 -2.64
N ALA A 275 5.51 -4.13 -1.87
CA ALA A 275 4.91 -5.42 -1.57
C ALA A 275 3.98 -5.84 -2.72
N GLU A 276 4.34 -6.91 -3.42
CA GLU A 276 3.53 -7.54 -4.45
C GLU A 276 2.74 -8.69 -3.83
N HIS A 277 1.44 -8.47 -3.64
CA HIS A 277 0.54 -9.39 -2.95
C HIS A 277 0.31 -10.70 -3.73
N GLY A 278 0.47 -10.64 -5.04
CA GLY A 278 0.42 -11.78 -5.94
C GLY A 278 -0.91 -11.95 -6.66
N SER A 279 -0.80 -12.48 -7.88
CA SER A 279 -1.90 -12.65 -8.83
C SER A 279 -2.94 -13.66 -8.34
N TRP A 280 -4.18 -13.44 -8.77
CA TRP A 280 -5.28 -14.41 -8.58
C TRP A 280 -5.86 -14.88 -9.92
N ASN A 281 -5.57 -14.18 -11.01
CA ASN A 281 -6.20 -14.30 -12.33
C ASN A 281 -5.20 -14.60 -13.46
N ARG A 282 -3.99 -15.10 -13.16
CA ARG A 282 -3.01 -15.54 -14.15
C ARG A 282 -2.96 -17.06 -14.24
N SER A 283 -2.66 -17.57 -15.43
CA SER A 283 -2.39 -19.00 -15.65
C SER A 283 -1.15 -19.48 -14.88
N THR A 284 -0.10 -18.65 -14.82
CA THR A 284 1.06 -18.85 -13.96
C THR A 284 1.11 -17.75 -12.91
N PRO A 285 1.01 -18.09 -11.61
CA PRO A 285 1.04 -17.10 -10.53
C PRO A 285 2.34 -16.27 -10.54
N ILE A 286 2.21 -14.97 -10.26
CA ILE A 286 3.31 -14.01 -10.15
C ILE A 286 3.11 -13.09 -8.95
N GLY A 287 4.16 -12.39 -8.50
CA GLY A 287 4.15 -11.58 -7.30
C GLY A 287 4.49 -12.41 -6.07
N TYR A 288 3.78 -12.23 -4.95
CA TYR A 288 4.05 -12.90 -3.67
C TYR A 288 5.49 -12.65 -3.21
N ARG A 289 5.93 -11.39 -3.28
CA ARG A 289 7.32 -11.00 -3.04
C ARG A 289 7.41 -9.52 -2.66
N VAL A 290 8.56 -9.09 -2.26
CA VAL A 290 8.90 -7.67 -2.14
C VAL A 290 9.90 -7.35 -3.24
N THR A 291 9.66 -6.26 -3.97
CA THR A 291 10.53 -5.76 -5.03
C THR A 291 11.15 -4.42 -4.64
N ALA A 292 12.20 -4.04 -5.36
CA ALA A 292 12.94 -2.82 -5.13
C ALA A 292 13.07 -2.05 -6.45
N VAL A 293 12.65 -0.78 -6.47
CA VAL A 293 12.83 0.13 -7.59
C VAL A 293 13.87 1.16 -7.24
N ARG A 294 14.90 1.30 -8.07
CA ARG A 294 15.92 2.34 -7.92
C ARG A 294 15.62 3.51 -8.83
N LEU A 295 15.90 4.70 -8.34
CA LEU A 295 15.76 5.92 -9.13
C LEU A 295 17.12 6.38 -9.65
N ASP A 296 17.10 7.06 -10.79
CA ASP A 296 18.25 7.81 -11.29
C ASP A 296 18.36 9.21 -10.63
N GLU A 297 19.40 9.97 -11.00
CA GLU A 297 19.64 11.32 -10.49
C GLU A 297 18.51 12.33 -10.83
N SER A 298 17.65 11.99 -11.80
CA SER A 298 16.47 12.79 -12.20
C SER A 298 15.18 12.32 -11.50
N GLU A 299 15.30 11.46 -10.50
CA GLU A 299 14.19 10.81 -9.82
C GLU A 299 13.26 10.06 -10.78
N LYS A 300 13.79 9.39 -11.80
CA LYS A 300 13.05 8.46 -12.66
C LYS A 300 13.38 7.03 -12.25
N ALA A 301 12.39 6.14 -12.36
CA ALA A 301 12.63 4.73 -12.16
C ALA A 301 13.64 4.20 -13.18
N ALA A 302 14.72 3.60 -12.70
CA ALA A 302 15.87 3.15 -13.51
C ALA A 302 16.05 1.62 -13.47
N SER A 303 15.64 0.96 -12.40
CA SER A 303 15.62 -0.51 -12.31
C SER A 303 14.48 -0.99 -11.43
N TYR A 304 14.08 -2.24 -11.68
CA TYR A 304 13.09 -2.97 -10.90
C TYR A 304 13.61 -4.40 -10.68
N ASP A 305 13.85 -4.73 -9.42
CA ASP A 305 14.50 -5.98 -9.02
C ASP A 305 13.72 -6.70 -7.92
N VAL A 306 13.81 -8.03 -7.87
CA VAL A 306 13.27 -8.80 -6.75
C VAL A 306 14.18 -8.65 -5.53
N PHE A 307 13.62 -8.18 -4.41
CA PHE A 307 14.36 -8.03 -3.15
C PHE A 307 14.17 -9.23 -2.20
N ALA A 308 12.91 -9.64 -1.99
CA ALA A 308 12.60 -10.81 -1.16
C ALA A 308 11.53 -11.67 -1.83
N GLN A 309 11.76 -12.96 -1.97
CA GLN A 309 10.81 -13.89 -2.60
C GLN A 309 10.82 -15.26 -1.90
N GLY A 310 9.77 -16.05 -2.15
CA GLY A 310 9.64 -17.41 -1.60
C GLY A 310 8.33 -17.61 -0.83
N TRP A 311 7.44 -16.62 -0.78
CA TRP A 311 6.07 -16.80 -0.29
C TRP A 311 5.20 -17.64 -1.23
N LEU A 312 5.57 -17.73 -2.51
CA LEU A 312 5.01 -18.67 -3.49
C LEU A 312 5.88 -19.92 -3.55
N GLY A 313 5.29 -21.09 -3.31
CA GLY A 313 5.96 -22.37 -3.43
C GLY A 313 6.16 -22.77 -4.90
N SER A 314 7.09 -23.70 -5.14
CA SER A 314 7.34 -24.26 -6.49
C SER A 314 6.16 -25.04 -7.06
N ASP A 315 5.20 -25.41 -6.23
CA ASP A 315 3.92 -26.02 -6.60
C ASP A 315 2.83 -25.01 -7.01
N GLY A 316 3.17 -23.70 -7.04
CA GLY A 316 2.23 -22.63 -7.31
C GLY A 316 1.33 -22.25 -6.14
N THR A 317 1.52 -22.86 -4.96
CA THR A 317 0.75 -22.56 -3.76
C THR A 317 1.44 -21.48 -2.93
N ALA A 318 0.76 -20.35 -2.73
CA ALA A 318 1.25 -19.30 -1.85
C ALA A 318 1.00 -19.67 -0.38
N TRP A 319 2.05 -19.63 0.45
CA TRP A 319 1.93 -19.82 1.90
C TRP A 319 1.84 -18.49 2.65
N GLY A 320 2.23 -17.40 2.01
CA GLY A 320 2.13 -16.02 2.50
C GLY A 320 1.86 -15.05 1.36
N ARG A 321 1.47 -13.83 1.71
CA ARG A 321 1.15 -12.75 0.78
C ARG A 321 1.58 -11.40 1.37
N PRO A 322 2.73 -10.84 0.96
CA PRO A 322 3.15 -9.50 1.39
C PRO A 322 2.12 -8.43 1.04
N VAL A 323 1.86 -7.50 1.96
CA VAL A 323 0.85 -6.45 1.78
C VAL A 323 1.42 -5.06 1.89
N ASP A 324 2.11 -4.75 2.97
CA ASP A 324 2.71 -3.44 3.20
C ASP A 324 4.16 -3.58 3.66
N VAL A 325 4.92 -2.54 3.43
CA VAL A 325 6.30 -2.41 3.88
C VAL A 325 6.45 -1.12 4.69
N LEU A 326 7.27 -1.16 5.75
CA LEU A 326 7.52 0.00 6.60
C LEU A 326 8.96 -0.05 7.11
N VAL A 327 9.63 1.11 7.15
CA VAL A 327 10.98 1.21 7.73
C VAL A 327 10.85 1.39 9.23
N ALA A 328 11.42 0.47 10.00
CA ALA A 328 11.47 0.53 11.46
C ALA A 328 12.48 1.59 11.95
N PRO A 329 12.40 2.04 13.22
CA PRO A 329 13.28 3.08 13.76
C PRO A 329 14.77 2.75 13.68
N ASP A 330 15.12 1.47 13.78
CA ASP A 330 16.50 0.97 13.67
C ASP A 330 16.96 0.78 12.21
N GLY A 331 16.06 1.02 11.25
CA GLY A 331 16.32 0.91 9.81
C GLY A 331 16.01 -0.46 9.21
N ALA A 332 15.47 -1.42 9.95
CA ALA A 332 14.97 -2.66 9.38
C ALA A 332 13.72 -2.42 8.51
N LEU A 333 13.45 -3.31 7.58
CA LEU A 333 12.22 -3.29 6.78
C LEU A 333 11.21 -4.27 7.36
N LEU A 334 10.07 -3.75 7.83
CA LEU A 334 8.93 -4.57 8.25
C LEU A 334 8.06 -4.90 7.04
N VAL A 335 7.51 -6.12 7.00
CA VAL A 335 6.65 -6.61 5.92
C VAL A 335 5.44 -7.29 6.53
N SER A 336 4.24 -6.81 6.27
CA SER A 336 2.99 -7.45 6.70
C SER A 336 2.54 -8.53 5.71
N ASP A 337 1.85 -9.55 6.24
CA ASP A 337 1.34 -10.70 5.47
C ASP A 337 -0.07 -11.05 5.97
N ASP A 338 -1.09 -10.80 5.15
CA ASP A 338 -2.48 -11.01 5.53
C ASP A 338 -2.90 -12.49 5.48
N ARG A 339 -2.23 -13.28 4.65
CA ARG A 339 -2.50 -14.71 4.53
C ARG A 339 -1.93 -15.49 5.72
N LYS A 340 -0.71 -15.15 6.12
CA LYS A 340 -0.06 -15.81 7.27
C LYS A 340 -0.51 -15.21 8.60
N GLY A 341 -1.00 -13.97 8.59
CA GLY A 341 -1.33 -13.24 9.80
C GLY A 341 -0.07 -12.93 10.61
N ALA A 342 0.91 -12.34 9.95
CA ALA A 342 2.22 -12.08 10.55
C ALA A 342 2.81 -10.75 10.06
N VAL A 343 3.75 -10.23 10.81
CA VAL A 343 4.67 -9.18 10.39
C VAL A 343 6.09 -9.74 10.45
N TYR A 344 6.83 -9.62 9.36
CA TYR A 344 8.23 -10.01 9.26
C TYR A 344 9.13 -8.79 9.40
N ARG A 345 10.38 -9.04 9.80
CA ARG A 345 11.46 -8.06 9.89
C ARG A 345 12.63 -8.50 9.03
N ILE A 346 13.03 -7.67 8.07
CA ILE A 346 14.22 -7.87 7.26
C ILE A 346 15.30 -6.91 7.74
N SER A 347 16.46 -7.46 8.09
CA SER A 347 17.62 -6.73 8.61
C SER A 347 18.88 -7.10 7.83
N ARG A 348 19.93 -6.31 8.00
CA ARG A 348 21.23 -6.52 7.38
C ARG A 348 22.33 -6.57 8.43
#